data_842e2b0019c6110724afad079ee9fecd
#
_entry.id   842e2b0019c6110724afad079ee9fecd
#
_cell.length_a   1.000
_cell.length_b   1.000
_cell.length_c   1.000
_cell.angle_alpha   90.00
_cell.angle_beta   90.00
_cell.angle_gamma   90.00
#
_symmetry.space_group_name_H-M   'P 1'
#
loop_
_entity.id
_entity.type
_entity.pdbx_description
1 polymer ?
#
loop_
_entity_poly.entity_id
_entity_poly.type
_entity_poly.pdbx_seq_one_letter_code
_entity_poly.pdbx_strand_id
1 'polypeptide(L)'
;MKNHEESNVARRLNLLLGVTNRIKGHLRNINFKMEGKYSPSRLAFIVTIITAIVASIILFLPNYLGVAGDGSTDDVMRSAGIYYIDKEPDRIYNNYFVKTYSTIASGVDIPGKTINSQVVLIRLAKVLDYVVTRDHNFDIRFLGLIYLVLYLPAVYLIVRQVCQRVKQFTEGFFIAAAGLVIFSDIGYITYFNSFYPEAVWLISMLYCVGAAMSFQKERSSSLDFLGLLLFFVSAITLVGSRRQCAALGFLFAIYIIRLIFVRRNFLWGVSCIGAAFALSLFAMLCIFLFPSDFSETSKFHSMTRGVLFVSSDPAKTLLEFGIDSSYELLTDASAYDYLPLVKSGDASLYYGFMDQFTTSDIAVYYLRHPGSLLGMIDVSIGAGMDIRRGSCGNYEMSAGMPVKAKSLFWSGWSTFKLMSAPKTIGYLFLLTGFVFFLFYKGYSIRPQKDRRNTIFLDMNLTVLGVLLCQSVAVIIDSGDAEMVQRMFLVGLSLDIMTYSVFAELQHKLKIV
;
A
#
# COMPACT_ATOMS: atom_id res chain seq x y z
N MET A 1 28.20 -46.73 5.51
CA MET A 1 27.20 -45.73 5.07
C MET A 1 27.58 -44.31 5.37
N LYS A 2 28.03 -43.93 6.60
CA LYS A 2 28.43 -42.53 6.95
C LYS A 2 29.48 -41.90 6.01
N ASN A 3 30.53 -42.63 5.66
CA ASN A 3 31.61 -42.13 4.80
C ASN A 3 31.17 -41.86 3.35
N HIS A 4 30.12 -42.51 2.86
CA HIS A 4 29.57 -42.29 1.51
C HIS A 4 28.68 -41.05 1.45
N GLU A 5 27.95 -40.71 2.54
CA GLU A 5 27.13 -39.51 2.64
C GLU A 5 28.00 -38.25 2.78
N GLU A 6 29.04 -38.30 3.62
CA GLU A 6 29.99 -37.19 3.77
C GLU A 6 30.74 -36.88 2.45
N SER A 7 31.13 -37.91 1.69
CA SER A 7 31.73 -37.75 0.36
C SER A 7 30.79 -37.11 -0.65
N ASN A 8 29.49 -37.48 -0.64
CA ASN A 8 28.47 -36.90 -1.53
C ASN A 8 28.11 -35.43 -1.18
N VAL A 9 28.08 -35.14 0.11
CA VAL A 9 27.86 -33.74 0.59
C VAL A 9 29.05 -32.85 0.20
N ALA A 10 30.27 -33.30 0.43
CA ALA A 10 31.48 -32.58 0.02
C ALA A 10 31.57 -32.37 -1.49
N ARG A 11 31.18 -33.38 -2.29
CA ARG A 11 31.13 -33.27 -3.76
C ARG A 11 30.08 -32.26 -4.23
N ARG A 12 28.88 -32.27 -3.62
CA ARG A 12 27.82 -31.26 -3.91
C ARG A 12 28.27 -29.87 -3.50
N LEU A 13 28.95 -29.72 -2.35
CA LEU A 13 29.46 -28.45 -1.89
C LEU A 13 30.54 -27.89 -2.85
N ASN A 14 31.45 -28.71 -3.31
CA ASN A 14 32.50 -28.33 -4.27
C ASN A 14 31.91 -27.99 -5.63
N LEU A 15 30.87 -28.66 -6.09
CA LEU A 15 30.13 -28.31 -7.31
C LEU A 15 29.44 -26.94 -7.16
N LEU A 16 28.77 -26.69 -6.04
CA LEU A 16 28.13 -25.40 -5.74
C LEU A 16 29.14 -24.27 -5.67
N LEU A 17 30.29 -24.48 -5.00
CA LEU A 17 31.40 -23.53 -4.94
C LEU A 17 31.99 -23.25 -6.34
N GLY A 18 32.13 -24.29 -7.17
CA GLY A 18 32.61 -24.15 -8.55
C GLY A 18 31.65 -23.32 -9.42
N VAL A 19 30.35 -23.56 -9.31
CA VAL A 19 29.31 -22.75 -10.00
C VAL A 19 29.31 -21.30 -9.50
N THR A 20 29.37 -21.12 -8.18
CA THR A 20 29.37 -19.77 -7.58
C THR A 20 30.61 -18.97 -8.02
N ASN A 21 31.77 -19.59 -8.08
CA ASN A 21 33.01 -18.94 -8.54
C ASN A 21 32.97 -18.57 -10.03
N ARG A 22 32.35 -19.42 -10.88
CA ARG A 22 32.15 -19.11 -12.31
C ARG A 22 31.19 -17.94 -12.49
N ILE A 23 30.08 -17.92 -11.75
CA ILE A 23 29.11 -16.81 -11.77
C ILE A 23 29.79 -15.53 -11.32
N LYS A 24 30.52 -15.53 -10.19
CA LYS A 24 31.28 -14.36 -9.70
C LYS A 24 32.30 -13.87 -10.74
N GLY A 25 33.03 -14.78 -11.39
CA GLY A 25 33.98 -14.42 -12.46
C GLY A 25 33.27 -13.75 -13.65
N HIS A 26 32.15 -14.24 -14.08
CA HIS A 26 31.36 -13.66 -15.18
C HIS A 26 30.81 -12.26 -14.82
N LEU A 27 30.26 -12.12 -13.64
CA LEU A 27 29.72 -10.85 -13.15
C LEU A 27 30.84 -9.78 -12.97
N ARG A 28 32.01 -10.20 -12.50
CA ARG A 28 33.18 -9.34 -12.38
C ARG A 28 33.67 -8.84 -13.75
N ASN A 29 33.62 -9.71 -14.77
CA ASN A 29 33.97 -9.34 -16.14
C ASN A 29 32.94 -8.35 -16.72
N ILE A 30 31.63 -8.53 -16.44
CA ILE A 30 30.58 -7.58 -16.84
C ILE A 30 30.84 -6.23 -16.16
N ASN A 31 31.10 -6.20 -14.85
CA ASN A 31 31.38 -4.97 -14.13
C ASN A 31 32.60 -4.24 -14.72
N PHE A 32 33.68 -4.96 -15.05
CA PHE A 32 34.87 -4.39 -15.68
C PHE A 32 34.56 -3.77 -17.06
N LYS A 33 33.79 -4.48 -17.90
CA LYS A 33 33.35 -3.96 -19.22
C LYS A 33 32.44 -2.76 -19.12
N MET A 34 31.65 -2.66 -18.04
CA MET A 34 30.69 -1.59 -17.77
C MET A 34 31.23 -0.50 -16.82
N GLU A 35 32.52 -0.58 -16.48
CA GLU A 35 33.18 0.42 -15.63
C GLU A 35 33.04 1.81 -16.26
N GLY A 36 32.64 2.80 -15.47
CA GLY A 36 32.37 4.17 -15.95
C GLY A 36 31.05 4.35 -16.73
N LYS A 37 30.32 3.27 -17.09
CA LYS A 37 29.06 3.35 -17.82
C LYS A 37 27.82 3.25 -16.89
N TYR A 38 28.02 2.91 -15.62
CA TYR A 38 26.95 2.80 -14.65
C TYR A 38 26.27 4.15 -14.40
N SER A 39 24.97 4.19 -14.58
CA SER A 39 24.15 5.35 -14.27
C SER A 39 22.83 4.92 -13.64
N PRO A 40 22.60 5.25 -12.36
CA PRO A 40 21.32 4.98 -11.69
C PRO A 40 20.11 5.53 -12.45
N SER A 41 20.27 6.71 -13.04
CA SER A 41 19.21 7.36 -13.82
C SER A 41 18.85 6.59 -15.09
N ARG A 42 19.85 6.00 -15.79
CA ARG A 42 19.59 5.20 -17.00
C ARG A 42 18.86 3.90 -16.66
N LEU A 43 19.29 3.21 -15.60
CA LEU A 43 18.60 1.98 -15.16
C LEU A 43 17.17 2.28 -14.72
N ALA A 44 16.95 3.31 -13.90
CA ALA A 44 15.62 3.73 -13.49
C ALA A 44 14.74 4.11 -14.70
N PHE A 45 15.29 4.79 -15.70
CA PHE A 45 14.58 5.13 -16.93
C PHE A 45 14.16 3.89 -17.73
N ILE A 46 15.04 2.90 -17.86
CA ILE A 46 14.73 1.62 -18.52
C ILE A 46 13.59 0.91 -17.78
N VAL A 47 13.67 0.81 -16.44
CA VAL A 47 12.58 0.24 -15.62
C VAL A 47 11.27 0.97 -15.86
N THR A 48 11.29 2.30 -15.87
CA THR A 48 10.09 3.12 -16.10
C THR A 48 9.49 2.88 -17.48
N ILE A 49 10.31 2.75 -18.54
CA ILE A 49 9.83 2.44 -19.90
C ILE A 49 9.18 1.04 -19.93
N ILE A 50 9.83 0.03 -19.34
CA ILE A 50 9.28 -1.32 -19.32
C ILE A 50 7.96 -1.33 -18.52
N THR A 51 7.92 -0.65 -17.37
CA THR A 51 6.69 -0.48 -16.59
C THR A 51 5.59 0.22 -17.40
N ALA A 52 5.93 1.25 -18.18
CA ALA A 52 4.98 1.94 -19.04
C ALA A 52 4.40 1.01 -20.12
N ILE A 53 5.26 0.19 -20.74
CA ILE A 53 4.83 -0.79 -21.75
C ILE A 53 3.90 -1.83 -21.12
N VAL A 54 4.32 -2.44 -20.00
CA VAL A 54 3.51 -3.45 -19.30
C VAL A 54 2.17 -2.87 -18.86
N ALA A 55 2.18 -1.71 -18.23
CA ALA A 55 0.95 -1.04 -17.79
C ALA A 55 0.04 -0.66 -18.97
N SER A 56 0.62 -0.21 -20.09
CA SER A 56 -0.17 0.11 -21.31
C SER A 56 -0.83 -1.13 -21.90
N ILE A 57 -0.15 -2.27 -21.88
CA ILE A 57 -0.74 -3.56 -22.31
C ILE A 57 -1.92 -3.92 -21.41
N ILE A 58 -1.76 -3.81 -20.08
CA ILE A 58 -2.78 -4.17 -19.10
C ILE A 58 -4.01 -3.25 -19.22
N LEU A 59 -3.80 -1.94 -19.33
CA LEU A 59 -4.86 -0.94 -19.17
C LEU A 59 -5.58 -0.58 -20.48
N PHE A 60 -4.86 -0.60 -21.63
CA PHE A 60 -5.36 0.03 -22.86
C PHE A 60 -5.49 -0.92 -24.04
N LEU A 61 -4.87 -2.11 -24.02
CA LEU A 61 -5.04 -3.05 -25.12
C LEU A 61 -6.32 -3.91 -24.96
N PRO A 62 -6.90 -4.43 -26.05
CA PRO A 62 -8.08 -5.30 -26.01
C PRO A 62 -7.93 -6.43 -24.98
N ASN A 63 -9.04 -6.81 -24.37
CA ASN A 63 -9.17 -7.50 -23.08
C ASN A 63 -8.67 -6.61 -21.94
N TYR A 64 -9.07 -5.34 -21.96
CA TYR A 64 -8.77 -4.36 -20.93
C TYR A 64 -8.93 -4.95 -19.55
N LEU A 65 -7.98 -4.64 -18.67
CA LEU A 65 -7.99 -5.17 -17.31
C LEU A 65 -8.20 -4.01 -16.32
N GLY A 66 -8.98 -4.30 -15.31
CA GLY A 66 -9.25 -3.42 -14.18
C GLY A 66 -9.60 -4.23 -12.96
N VAL A 67 -10.30 -3.63 -12.00
CA VAL A 67 -10.84 -4.32 -10.83
C VAL A 67 -12.35 -4.10 -10.79
N ALA A 68 -13.12 -5.18 -10.74
CA ALA A 68 -14.57 -5.11 -10.61
C ALA A 68 -14.98 -4.36 -9.34
N GLY A 69 -16.04 -3.56 -9.40
CA GLY A 69 -16.61 -2.89 -8.24
C GLY A 69 -17.21 -3.90 -7.25
N ASP A 70 -17.16 -3.59 -5.95
CA ASP A 70 -17.81 -4.38 -4.88
C ASP A 70 -18.87 -3.57 -4.10
N GLY A 71 -19.21 -2.38 -4.62
CA GLY A 71 -20.13 -1.44 -3.97
C GLY A 71 -19.45 -0.46 -3.02
N SER A 72 -18.25 -0.75 -2.50
CA SER A 72 -17.53 0.14 -1.55
C SER A 72 -17.06 1.45 -2.17
N THR A 73 -17.08 1.57 -3.51
CA THR A 73 -16.66 2.75 -4.27
C THR A 73 -17.83 3.61 -4.77
N ASP A 74 -19.08 3.19 -4.53
CA ASP A 74 -20.27 3.85 -5.08
C ASP A 74 -20.42 5.30 -4.61
N ASP A 75 -20.04 5.60 -3.36
CA ASP A 75 -20.06 6.96 -2.82
C ASP A 75 -19.03 7.88 -3.50
N VAL A 76 -17.86 7.34 -3.80
CA VAL A 76 -16.80 8.05 -4.53
C VAL A 76 -17.24 8.33 -5.96
N MET A 77 -17.84 7.33 -6.64
CA MET A 77 -18.39 7.47 -7.98
C MET A 77 -19.49 8.52 -8.02
N ARG A 78 -20.49 8.43 -7.10
CA ARG A 78 -21.57 9.43 -6.97
C ARG A 78 -21.01 10.83 -6.73
N SER A 79 -20.02 10.98 -5.85
CA SER A 79 -19.37 12.26 -5.55
C SER A 79 -18.65 12.87 -6.75
N ALA A 80 -18.20 12.03 -7.70
CA ALA A 80 -17.64 12.45 -8.99
C ALA A 80 -18.71 12.67 -10.07
N GLY A 81 -19.97 12.29 -9.81
CA GLY A 81 -21.09 12.35 -10.79
C GLY A 81 -20.97 11.27 -11.85
N ILE A 82 -20.60 10.06 -11.46
CA ILE A 82 -20.42 8.87 -12.30
C ILE A 82 -21.32 7.76 -11.77
N TYR A 83 -21.98 7.02 -12.66
CA TYR A 83 -22.96 5.99 -12.33
C TYR A 83 -22.81 4.78 -13.24
N TYR A 84 -23.18 3.61 -12.77
CA TYR A 84 -23.30 2.43 -13.62
C TYR A 84 -24.41 2.62 -14.67
N ILE A 85 -24.16 2.22 -15.89
CA ILE A 85 -25.17 2.17 -16.99
C ILE A 85 -26.06 0.97 -16.79
N ASP A 86 -25.47 -0.21 -16.49
CA ASP A 86 -26.19 -1.44 -16.19
C ASP A 86 -26.73 -1.38 -14.76
N LYS A 87 -27.85 -2.06 -14.49
CA LYS A 87 -28.46 -2.15 -13.16
C LYS A 87 -28.45 -3.57 -12.61
N GLU A 88 -27.98 -4.53 -13.40
CA GLU A 88 -27.91 -5.94 -12.97
C GLU A 88 -26.73 -6.14 -12.00
N PRO A 89 -26.99 -6.52 -10.71
CA PRO A 89 -25.93 -6.62 -9.71
C PRO A 89 -24.77 -7.53 -10.13
N ASP A 90 -25.07 -8.66 -10.78
CA ASP A 90 -24.06 -9.63 -11.22
C ASP A 90 -23.14 -9.10 -12.33
N ARG A 91 -23.53 -8.03 -13.00
CA ARG A 91 -22.73 -7.38 -14.03
C ARG A 91 -21.92 -6.21 -13.50
N ILE A 92 -22.38 -5.57 -12.42
CA ILE A 92 -21.77 -4.36 -11.87
C ILE A 92 -20.87 -4.65 -10.65
N TYR A 93 -21.14 -5.74 -9.90
CA TYR A 93 -20.41 -6.04 -8.69
C TYR A 93 -19.64 -7.36 -8.75
N ASN A 94 -18.42 -7.35 -8.26
CA ASN A 94 -17.51 -8.47 -8.03
C ASN A 94 -17.11 -9.28 -9.29
N ASN A 95 -18.01 -9.57 -10.18
CA ASN A 95 -17.84 -10.56 -11.23
C ASN A 95 -16.98 -10.06 -12.39
N TYR A 96 -17.33 -8.90 -12.96
CA TYR A 96 -16.67 -8.34 -14.13
C TYR A 96 -16.26 -6.89 -13.91
N PHE A 97 -15.14 -6.53 -14.50
CA PHE A 97 -14.71 -5.15 -14.60
C PHE A 97 -15.63 -4.37 -15.58
N VAL A 98 -16.06 -3.20 -15.17
CA VAL A 98 -16.87 -2.30 -16.00
C VAL A 98 -15.97 -1.21 -16.57
N LYS A 99 -15.99 -1.01 -17.90
CA LYS A 99 -15.18 -0.01 -18.57
C LYS A 99 -15.88 1.33 -18.72
N THR A 100 -17.18 1.34 -19.05
CA THR A 100 -17.94 2.53 -19.42
C THR A 100 -19.03 2.81 -18.41
N TYR A 101 -19.14 4.06 -18.02
CA TYR A 101 -20.10 4.56 -17.03
C TYR A 101 -20.89 5.74 -17.59
N SER A 102 -22.04 6.03 -17.01
CA SER A 102 -22.83 7.23 -17.30
C SER A 102 -22.35 8.41 -16.45
N THR A 103 -22.43 9.62 -17.00
CA THR A 103 -22.09 10.83 -16.27
C THR A 103 -23.31 11.75 -16.12
N ILE A 104 -23.41 12.40 -14.95
CA ILE A 104 -24.35 13.50 -14.75
C ILE A 104 -23.72 14.82 -15.15
N ALA A 105 -24.51 15.70 -15.77
CA ALA A 105 -24.10 17.06 -16.11
C ALA A 105 -23.60 17.82 -14.86
N SER A 106 -22.53 18.60 -15.03
CA SER A 106 -21.99 19.45 -13.97
C SER A 106 -23.06 20.42 -13.46
N GLY A 107 -23.29 20.48 -12.15
CA GLY A 107 -24.21 21.42 -11.51
C GLY A 107 -25.42 20.77 -10.81
N VAL A 108 -25.65 19.48 -10.99
CA VAL A 108 -26.64 18.76 -10.18
C VAL A 108 -26.11 18.57 -8.77
N ASP A 109 -26.86 19.03 -7.78
CA ASP A 109 -26.49 18.87 -6.38
C ASP A 109 -26.74 17.42 -5.97
N ILE A 110 -25.67 16.72 -5.62
CA ILE A 110 -25.71 15.31 -5.24
C ILE A 110 -25.65 15.26 -3.71
N PRO A 111 -26.71 14.80 -3.03
CA PRO A 111 -26.68 14.63 -1.59
C PRO A 111 -25.54 13.68 -1.16
N GLY A 112 -24.84 14.01 -0.08
CA GLY A 112 -23.78 13.16 0.46
C GLY A 112 -22.43 13.26 -0.26
N LYS A 113 -22.15 14.36 -0.97
CA LYS A 113 -20.84 14.60 -1.61
C LYS A 113 -19.70 14.53 -0.59
N THR A 114 -18.81 13.60 -0.80
CA THR A 114 -17.51 13.57 -0.13
C THR A 114 -16.45 14.23 -1.03
N ILE A 115 -15.66 15.15 -0.47
CA ILE A 115 -14.52 15.74 -1.18
C ILE A 115 -13.27 15.08 -0.62
N ASN A 116 -12.66 14.20 -1.42
CA ASN A 116 -11.39 13.57 -1.09
C ASN A 116 -10.40 13.73 -2.27
N SER A 117 -9.14 13.42 -2.06
CA SER A 117 -8.10 13.57 -3.08
C SER A 117 -8.36 12.68 -4.31
N GLN A 118 -8.97 11.52 -4.15
CA GLN A 118 -9.32 10.62 -5.24
C GLN A 118 -10.42 11.20 -6.13
N VAL A 119 -11.48 11.78 -5.55
CA VAL A 119 -12.57 12.41 -6.30
C VAL A 119 -12.05 13.53 -7.20
N VAL A 120 -11.03 14.27 -6.75
CA VAL A 120 -10.38 15.31 -7.57
C VAL A 120 -9.77 14.72 -8.83
N LEU A 121 -9.04 13.60 -8.72
CA LEU A 121 -8.43 12.91 -9.86
C LEU A 121 -9.48 12.30 -10.80
N ILE A 122 -10.54 11.72 -10.24
CA ILE A 122 -11.66 11.19 -11.05
C ILE A 122 -12.36 12.30 -11.82
N ARG A 123 -12.60 13.46 -11.19
CA ARG A 123 -13.19 14.63 -11.91
C ARG A 123 -12.27 15.14 -13.01
N LEU A 124 -10.96 15.17 -12.78
CA LEU A 124 -9.99 15.53 -13.83
C LEU A 124 -10.05 14.54 -15.00
N ALA A 125 -10.15 13.23 -14.71
CA ALA A 125 -10.30 12.19 -15.73
C ALA A 125 -11.60 12.37 -16.54
N LYS A 126 -12.72 12.66 -15.85
CA LYS A 126 -14.01 12.95 -16.49
C LYS A 126 -13.95 14.15 -17.42
N VAL A 127 -13.26 15.23 -17.02
CA VAL A 127 -13.07 16.41 -17.89
C VAL A 127 -12.21 16.04 -19.10
N LEU A 128 -11.14 15.29 -18.92
CA LEU A 128 -10.26 14.85 -20.00
C LEU A 128 -11.01 13.96 -21.00
N ASP A 129 -11.80 13.01 -20.51
CA ASP A 129 -12.65 12.15 -21.33
C ASP A 129 -13.65 12.98 -22.15
N TYR A 130 -14.41 13.87 -21.52
CA TYR A 130 -15.36 14.74 -22.19
C TYR A 130 -14.73 15.63 -23.27
N VAL A 131 -13.52 16.14 -23.04
CA VAL A 131 -12.80 16.95 -24.04
C VAL A 131 -12.45 16.14 -25.28
N VAL A 132 -12.13 14.84 -25.11
CA VAL A 132 -11.69 13.95 -26.19
C VAL A 132 -12.89 13.32 -26.92
N THR A 133 -13.83 12.74 -26.16
CA THR A 133 -14.95 11.95 -26.71
C THR A 133 -16.15 12.82 -27.07
N ARG A 134 -16.39 13.89 -26.30
CA ARG A 134 -17.55 14.80 -26.38
C ARG A 134 -18.89 14.09 -26.23
N ASP A 135 -18.90 12.96 -25.51
CA ASP A 135 -20.11 12.25 -25.14
C ASP A 135 -20.43 12.37 -23.64
N HIS A 136 -21.52 11.77 -23.19
CA HIS A 136 -21.93 11.76 -21.78
C HIS A 136 -21.59 10.47 -21.07
N ASN A 137 -20.76 9.63 -21.67
CA ASN A 137 -20.22 8.45 -21.05
C ASN A 137 -18.85 8.76 -20.47
N PHE A 138 -18.43 7.95 -19.50
CA PHE A 138 -17.09 8.02 -18.92
C PHE A 138 -16.39 6.70 -19.15
N ASP A 139 -15.27 6.73 -19.85
CA ASP A 139 -14.40 5.58 -20.01
C ASP A 139 -13.31 5.62 -18.92
N ILE A 140 -13.30 4.62 -18.07
CA ILE A 140 -12.38 4.54 -16.90
C ILE A 140 -10.89 4.54 -17.30
N ARG A 141 -10.57 4.22 -18.55
CA ARG A 141 -9.19 4.26 -19.07
C ARG A 141 -8.59 5.67 -19.04
N PHE A 142 -9.40 6.72 -19.07
CA PHE A 142 -8.91 8.10 -18.87
C PHE A 142 -8.41 8.30 -17.41
N LEU A 143 -9.05 7.66 -16.44
CA LEU A 143 -8.54 7.63 -15.06
C LEU A 143 -7.26 6.81 -15.00
N GLY A 144 -7.23 5.64 -15.65
CA GLY A 144 -6.04 4.81 -15.80
C GLY A 144 -4.87 5.56 -16.41
N LEU A 145 -5.11 6.41 -17.40
CA LEU A 145 -4.10 7.27 -18.04
C LEU A 145 -3.53 8.29 -17.05
N ILE A 146 -4.38 8.98 -16.28
CA ILE A 146 -3.94 9.96 -15.28
C ILE A 146 -3.08 9.26 -14.22
N TYR A 147 -3.55 8.13 -13.69
CA TYR A 147 -2.77 7.36 -12.72
C TYR A 147 -1.44 6.88 -13.29
N LEU A 148 -1.42 6.41 -14.53
CA LEU A 148 -0.18 5.97 -15.19
C LEU A 148 0.81 7.13 -15.34
N VAL A 149 0.37 8.30 -15.80
CA VAL A 149 1.22 9.50 -15.93
C VAL A 149 1.79 9.94 -14.60
N LEU A 150 1.04 9.85 -13.52
CA LEU A 150 1.52 10.14 -12.17
C LEU A 150 2.42 9.04 -11.61
N TYR A 151 2.17 7.78 -11.97
CA TYR A 151 2.89 6.62 -11.46
C TYR A 151 4.31 6.48 -12.00
N LEU A 152 4.49 6.68 -13.30
CA LEU A 152 5.79 6.46 -13.94
C LEU A 152 6.94 7.31 -13.36
N PRO A 153 6.75 8.62 -13.07
CA PRO A 153 7.78 9.39 -12.40
C PRO A 153 8.03 8.94 -10.95
N ALA A 154 7.01 8.39 -10.24
CA ALA A 154 7.19 7.85 -8.90
C ALA A 154 8.07 6.59 -8.92
N VAL A 155 7.83 5.67 -9.86
CA VAL A 155 8.68 4.49 -10.09
C VAL A 155 10.10 4.90 -10.46
N TYR A 156 10.26 5.84 -11.39
CA TYR A 156 11.58 6.39 -11.74
C TYR A 156 12.31 6.91 -10.50
N LEU A 157 11.61 7.69 -9.67
CA LEU A 157 12.19 8.32 -8.50
C LEU A 157 12.69 7.27 -7.51
N ILE A 158 11.84 6.31 -7.10
CA ILE A 158 12.21 5.31 -6.10
C ILE A 158 13.35 4.41 -6.60
N VAL A 159 13.27 3.89 -7.83
CA VAL A 159 14.30 3.02 -8.40
C VAL A 159 15.62 3.77 -8.53
N ARG A 160 15.62 5.02 -9.00
CA ARG A 160 16.81 5.86 -9.08
C ARG A 160 17.45 6.07 -7.72
N GLN A 161 16.66 6.42 -6.69
CA GLN A 161 17.19 6.71 -5.36
C GLN A 161 17.81 5.46 -4.72
N VAL A 162 17.20 4.29 -4.90
CA VAL A 162 17.75 3.03 -4.38
C VAL A 162 18.99 2.62 -5.16
N CYS A 163 19.00 2.70 -6.50
CA CYS A 163 20.18 2.42 -7.33
C CYS A 163 21.37 3.35 -7.05
N GLN A 164 21.14 4.58 -6.53
CA GLN A 164 22.23 5.48 -6.16
C GLN A 164 23.09 4.99 -4.98
N ARG A 165 22.66 3.97 -4.26
CA ARG A 165 23.42 3.38 -3.14
C ARG A 165 24.62 2.58 -3.60
N VAL A 166 24.57 1.98 -4.78
CA VAL A 166 25.59 1.09 -5.34
C VAL A 166 26.41 1.81 -6.41
N LYS A 167 27.58 1.25 -6.71
CA LYS A 167 28.50 1.81 -7.73
C LYS A 167 28.72 0.84 -8.88
N GLN A 168 28.48 -0.44 -8.68
CA GLN A 168 28.69 -1.47 -9.69
C GLN A 168 27.45 -1.65 -10.54
N PHE A 169 27.67 -1.89 -11.83
CA PHE A 169 26.58 -2.07 -12.80
C PHE A 169 25.69 -3.28 -12.44
N THR A 170 26.30 -4.41 -12.09
CA THR A 170 25.55 -5.65 -11.81
C THR A 170 24.69 -5.52 -10.56
N GLU A 171 25.22 -4.90 -9.48
CA GLU A 171 24.41 -4.61 -8.29
C GLU A 171 23.20 -3.73 -8.65
N GLY A 172 23.45 -2.65 -9.39
CA GLY A 172 22.38 -1.74 -9.83
C GLY A 172 21.37 -2.41 -10.75
N PHE A 173 21.81 -3.33 -11.61
CA PHE A 173 20.94 -4.11 -12.49
C PHE A 173 19.97 -5.00 -11.68
N PHE A 174 20.47 -5.77 -10.70
CA PHE A 174 19.61 -6.61 -9.86
C PHE A 174 18.62 -5.78 -9.02
N ILE A 175 19.07 -4.63 -8.50
CA ILE A 175 18.17 -3.70 -7.77
C ILE A 175 17.09 -3.17 -8.72
N ALA A 176 17.46 -2.75 -9.92
CA ALA A 176 16.51 -2.26 -10.92
C ALA A 176 15.52 -3.36 -11.37
N ALA A 177 16.02 -4.59 -11.57
CA ALA A 177 15.17 -5.74 -11.90
C ALA A 177 14.17 -6.08 -10.78
N ALA A 178 14.60 -6.05 -9.51
CA ALA A 178 13.70 -6.23 -8.38
C ALA A 178 12.63 -5.12 -8.33
N GLY A 179 13.02 -3.87 -8.55
CA GLY A 179 12.06 -2.76 -8.64
C GLY A 179 11.07 -2.94 -9.79
N LEU A 180 11.52 -3.44 -10.95
CA LEU A 180 10.65 -3.77 -12.07
C LEU A 180 9.63 -4.85 -11.69
N VAL A 181 10.09 -5.97 -11.11
CA VAL A 181 9.21 -7.09 -10.73
C VAL A 181 8.17 -6.66 -9.70
N ILE A 182 8.56 -5.85 -8.71
CA ILE A 182 7.65 -5.39 -7.66
C ILE A 182 6.65 -4.36 -8.20
N PHE A 183 7.16 -3.27 -8.80
CA PHE A 183 6.32 -2.11 -9.11
C PHE A 183 5.62 -2.17 -10.46
N SER A 184 5.91 -3.13 -11.34
CA SER A 184 5.13 -3.34 -12.57
C SER A 184 4.14 -4.49 -12.51
N ASP A 185 3.97 -5.11 -11.33
CA ASP A 185 3.05 -6.24 -11.16
C ASP A 185 1.61 -5.85 -11.44
N ILE A 186 0.90 -6.73 -12.13
CA ILE A 186 -0.52 -6.54 -12.48
C ILE A 186 -1.40 -6.31 -11.25
N GLY A 187 -1.04 -6.87 -10.08
CA GLY A 187 -1.75 -6.65 -8.83
C GLY A 187 -1.83 -5.18 -8.43
N TYR A 188 -0.84 -4.38 -8.80
CA TYR A 188 -0.84 -2.93 -8.60
C TYR A 188 -1.49 -2.18 -9.76
N ILE A 189 -1.15 -2.55 -11.01
CA ILE A 189 -1.54 -1.80 -12.20
C ILE A 189 -3.05 -1.85 -12.47
N THR A 190 -3.73 -2.97 -12.18
CA THR A 190 -5.18 -3.09 -12.42
C THR A 190 -6.03 -2.11 -11.61
N TYR A 191 -5.54 -1.62 -10.46
CA TYR A 191 -6.23 -0.58 -9.70
C TYR A 191 -6.34 0.75 -10.43
N PHE A 192 -5.54 1.00 -11.48
CA PHE A 192 -5.63 2.24 -12.25
C PHE A 192 -6.92 2.32 -13.07
N ASN A 193 -7.45 1.18 -13.51
CA ASN A 193 -8.78 1.09 -14.10
C ASN A 193 -9.80 0.71 -13.01
N SER A 194 -9.89 1.50 -11.94
CA SER A 194 -10.87 1.31 -10.87
C SER A 194 -11.11 2.59 -10.08
N PHE A 195 -12.19 2.63 -9.32
CA PHE A 195 -12.48 3.72 -8.38
C PHE A 195 -12.00 3.43 -6.95
N TYR A 196 -11.19 2.40 -6.77
CA TYR A 196 -10.59 2.09 -5.49
C TYR A 196 -9.46 3.06 -5.13
N PRO A 197 -9.24 3.38 -3.85
CA PRO A 197 -8.23 4.33 -3.41
C PRO A 197 -6.80 3.80 -3.54
N GLU A 198 -6.60 2.51 -3.76
CA GLU A 198 -5.31 1.83 -3.79
C GLU A 198 -4.36 2.42 -4.84
N ALA A 199 -4.89 2.89 -5.98
CA ALA A 199 -4.09 3.60 -6.99
C ALA A 199 -3.48 4.89 -6.42
N VAL A 200 -4.28 5.69 -5.71
CA VAL A 200 -3.82 6.94 -5.06
C VAL A 200 -2.82 6.62 -3.95
N TRP A 201 -3.08 5.58 -3.16
CA TRP A 201 -2.18 5.15 -2.07
C TRP A 201 -0.83 4.71 -2.60
N LEU A 202 -0.82 3.88 -3.65
CA LEU A 202 0.40 3.42 -4.30
C LEU A 202 1.25 4.60 -4.79
N ILE A 203 0.66 5.47 -5.60
CA ILE A 203 1.35 6.60 -6.21
C ILE A 203 1.89 7.56 -5.14
N SER A 204 1.04 7.95 -4.19
CA SER A 204 1.41 8.88 -3.13
C SER A 204 2.50 8.32 -2.21
N MET A 205 2.40 7.02 -1.85
CA MET A 205 3.39 6.37 -0.99
C MET A 205 4.75 6.27 -1.69
N LEU A 206 4.80 5.92 -2.99
CA LEU A 206 6.05 5.89 -3.75
C LEU A 206 6.69 7.28 -3.86
N TYR A 207 5.91 8.33 -4.04
CA TYR A 207 6.42 9.70 -4.02
C TYR A 207 6.93 10.09 -2.63
N CYS A 208 6.22 9.80 -1.55
CA CYS A 208 6.69 10.06 -0.18
C CYS A 208 8.04 9.38 0.06
N VAL A 209 8.15 8.09 -0.26
CA VAL A 209 9.37 7.31 -0.07
C VAL A 209 10.49 7.81 -0.97
N GLY A 210 10.22 8.03 -2.26
CA GLY A 210 11.20 8.50 -3.22
C GLY A 210 11.71 9.92 -2.90
N ALA A 211 10.82 10.82 -2.45
CA ALA A 211 11.18 12.15 -1.98
C ALA A 211 12.02 12.08 -0.70
N ALA A 212 11.63 11.23 0.28
CA ALA A 212 12.38 10.98 1.50
C ALA A 212 13.81 10.51 1.19
N MET A 213 13.95 9.49 0.34
CA MET A 213 15.24 8.97 -0.09
C MET A 213 16.11 10.01 -0.83
N SER A 214 15.50 11.02 -1.46
CA SER A 214 16.21 12.03 -2.19
C SER A 214 17.14 12.88 -1.31
N PHE A 215 16.93 12.93 0.00
CA PHE A 215 17.77 13.61 0.98
C PHE A 215 19.05 12.84 1.36
N GLN A 216 19.29 11.64 0.81
CA GLN A 216 20.44 10.78 1.15
C GLN A 216 21.80 11.41 0.86
N LYS A 217 21.87 12.37 -0.06
CA LYS A 217 23.09 13.12 -0.40
C LYS A 217 22.83 14.61 -0.32
N GLU A 218 23.86 15.37 0.00
CA GLU A 218 23.79 16.81 -0.04
C GLU A 218 23.55 17.30 -1.48
N ARG A 219 22.58 18.18 -1.64
CA ARG A 219 22.18 18.78 -2.92
C ARG A 219 22.05 20.29 -2.77
N SER A 220 21.72 20.98 -3.87
CA SER A 220 21.36 22.40 -3.81
C SER A 220 20.15 22.63 -2.94
N SER A 221 20.04 23.85 -2.36
CA SER A 221 18.90 24.21 -1.52
C SER A 221 17.57 24.04 -2.25
N SER A 222 17.49 24.51 -3.49
CA SER A 222 16.28 24.44 -4.32
C SER A 222 15.80 23.00 -4.54
N LEU A 223 16.71 22.06 -4.75
CA LEU A 223 16.34 20.64 -4.91
C LEU A 223 15.84 20.00 -3.62
N ASP A 224 16.36 20.44 -2.46
CA ASP A 224 15.86 19.96 -1.17
C ASP A 224 14.47 20.53 -0.88
N PHE A 225 14.23 21.82 -1.16
CA PHE A 225 12.88 22.41 -1.06
C PHE A 225 11.88 21.72 -2.01
N LEU A 226 12.30 21.41 -3.25
CA LEU A 226 11.45 20.65 -4.16
C LEU A 226 11.15 19.23 -3.62
N GLY A 227 12.13 18.57 -3.00
CA GLY A 227 11.94 17.27 -2.33
C GLY A 227 10.95 17.37 -1.18
N LEU A 228 11.04 18.42 -0.34
CA LEU A 228 10.10 18.68 0.76
C LEU A 228 8.70 18.94 0.22
N LEU A 229 8.56 19.75 -0.81
CA LEU A 229 7.28 20.07 -1.44
C LEU A 229 6.65 18.79 -2.03
N LEU A 230 7.43 17.97 -2.74
CA LEU A 230 6.94 16.71 -3.30
C LEU A 230 6.48 15.74 -2.21
N PHE A 231 7.24 15.62 -1.11
CA PHE A 231 6.83 14.81 0.04
C PHE A 231 5.53 15.33 0.64
N PHE A 232 5.44 16.64 0.88
CA PHE A 232 4.28 17.28 1.49
C PHE A 232 3.01 17.12 0.65
N VAL A 233 3.07 17.39 -0.66
CA VAL A 233 1.92 17.22 -1.57
C VAL A 233 1.48 15.77 -1.63
N SER A 234 2.42 14.83 -1.69
CA SER A 234 2.10 13.41 -1.73
C SER A 234 1.50 12.92 -0.41
N ALA A 235 2.01 13.42 0.74
CA ALA A 235 1.45 13.12 2.05
C ALA A 235 0.03 13.67 2.20
N ILE A 236 -0.26 14.91 1.78
CA ILE A 236 -1.61 15.48 1.76
C ILE A 236 -2.54 14.64 0.88
N THR A 237 -2.08 14.22 -0.30
CA THR A 237 -2.88 13.40 -1.23
C THR A 237 -3.25 12.06 -0.60
N LEU A 238 -2.31 11.41 0.10
CA LEU A 238 -2.54 10.15 0.80
C LEU A 238 -3.51 10.34 1.97
N VAL A 239 -3.23 11.31 2.85
CA VAL A 239 -4.03 11.64 4.04
C VAL A 239 -5.46 12.02 3.67
N GLY A 240 -5.62 12.81 2.62
CA GLY A 240 -6.91 13.27 2.12
C GLY A 240 -7.68 12.26 1.26
N SER A 241 -7.20 11.03 1.13
CA SER A 241 -7.87 10.01 0.29
C SER A 241 -9.00 9.30 1.01
N ARG A 242 -8.79 8.91 2.26
CA ARG A 242 -9.79 8.26 3.13
C ARG A 242 -9.55 8.58 4.59
N ARG A 243 -10.61 8.53 5.43
CA ARG A 243 -10.51 8.80 6.87
C ARG A 243 -9.49 7.92 7.58
N GLN A 244 -9.41 6.64 7.25
CA GLN A 244 -8.43 5.70 7.83
C GLN A 244 -6.97 6.10 7.57
N CYS A 245 -6.69 6.89 6.51
CA CYS A 245 -5.36 7.41 6.20
C CYS A 245 -5.06 8.73 6.95
N ALA A 246 -6.04 9.36 7.59
CA ALA A 246 -5.86 10.69 8.19
C ALA A 246 -4.80 10.68 9.31
N ALA A 247 -4.76 9.63 10.14
CA ALA A 247 -3.77 9.50 11.21
C ALA A 247 -2.32 9.47 10.69
N LEU A 248 -2.09 9.02 9.45
CA LEU A 248 -0.77 9.02 8.82
C LEU A 248 -0.18 10.42 8.67
N GLY A 249 -1.02 11.45 8.65
CA GLY A 249 -0.56 12.84 8.57
C GLY A 249 0.29 13.25 9.77
N PHE A 250 -0.01 12.78 10.97
CA PHE A 250 0.83 13.03 12.15
C PHE A 250 2.17 12.31 12.05
N LEU A 251 2.17 11.07 11.55
CA LEU A 251 3.41 10.31 11.33
C LEU A 251 4.32 11.01 10.30
N PHE A 252 3.76 11.46 9.19
CA PHE A 252 4.52 12.19 8.17
C PHE A 252 4.96 13.58 8.67
N ALA A 253 4.19 14.24 9.53
CA ALA A 253 4.61 15.49 10.17
C ALA A 253 5.83 15.27 11.09
N ILE A 254 5.88 14.17 11.84
CA ILE A 254 7.06 13.78 12.64
C ILE A 254 8.27 13.57 11.72
N TYR A 255 8.09 12.90 10.57
CA TYR A 255 9.17 12.73 9.60
C TYR A 255 9.66 14.09 9.04
N ILE A 256 8.75 15.01 8.70
CA ILE A 256 9.09 16.35 8.21
C ILE A 256 9.89 17.13 9.28
N ILE A 257 9.48 17.06 10.55
CA ILE A 257 10.22 17.66 11.67
C ILE A 257 11.64 17.08 11.74
N ARG A 258 11.76 15.77 11.55
CA ARG A 258 13.08 15.11 11.51
C ARG A 258 13.99 15.65 10.40
N LEU A 259 13.43 16.10 9.26
CA LEU A 259 14.19 16.72 8.17
C LEU A 259 14.83 18.07 8.51
N ILE A 260 14.42 18.74 9.61
CA ILE A 260 15.06 19.98 10.08
C ILE A 260 16.58 19.78 10.24
N PHE A 261 16.99 18.62 10.73
CA PHE A 261 18.39 18.28 10.96
C PHE A 261 19.21 18.02 9.68
N VAL A 262 18.57 17.94 8.52
CA VAL A 262 19.23 17.71 7.24
C VAL A 262 19.99 18.96 6.79
N ARG A 263 19.52 20.19 7.13
CA ARG A 263 20.17 21.46 6.78
C ARG A 263 20.19 22.42 7.97
N ARG A 264 21.30 23.16 8.10
CA ARG A 264 21.46 24.25 9.08
C ARG A 264 21.08 25.60 8.44
N ASN A 265 19.86 25.74 7.97
CA ASN A 265 19.36 26.97 7.37
C ASN A 265 18.03 27.34 8.06
N PHE A 266 17.89 28.61 8.50
CA PHE A 266 16.70 29.11 9.14
C PHE A 266 15.44 28.92 8.28
N LEU A 267 15.50 29.31 7.01
CA LEU A 267 14.38 29.15 6.06
C LEU A 267 13.97 27.67 5.90
N TRP A 268 14.93 26.76 5.88
CA TRP A 268 14.64 25.32 5.83
C TRP A 268 13.91 24.86 7.09
N GLY A 269 14.39 25.26 8.26
CA GLY A 269 13.73 24.93 9.54
C GLY A 269 12.29 25.42 9.62
N VAL A 270 12.06 26.69 9.25
CA VAL A 270 10.71 27.28 9.22
C VAL A 270 9.82 26.56 8.22
N SER A 271 10.32 26.20 7.03
CA SER A 271 9.55 25.48 6.03
C SER A 271 9.17 24.07 6.51
N CYS A 272 10.06 23.35 7.17
CA CYS A 272 9.74 22.05 7.75
C CYS A 272 8.70 22.16 8.86
N ILE A 273 8.82 23.13 9.77
CA ILE A 273 7.85 23.36 10.85
C ILE A 273 6.48 23.73 10.26
N GLY A 274 6.45 24.67 9.30
CA GLY A 274 5.22 25.08 8.64
C GLY A 274 4.53 23.93 7.88
N ALA A 275 5.30 23.11 7.16
CA ALA A 275 4.77 21.96 6.46
C ALA A 275 4.24 20.88 7.42
N ALA A 276 4.96 20.61 8.52
CA ALA A 276 4.52 19.66 9.54
C ALA A 276 3.23 20.13 10.24
N PHE A 277 3.17 21.41 10.59
CA PHE A 277 1.97 22.00 11.20
C PHE A 277 0.77 21.95 10.24
N ALA A 278 0.95 22.37 8.99
CA ALA A 278 -0.11 22.35 7.98
C ALA A 278 -0.63 20.92 7.71
N LEU A 279 0.28 19.94 7.65
CA LEU A 279 -0.10 18.54 7.46
C LEU A 279 -0.84 17.97 8.68
N SER A 280 -0.41 18.31 9.90
CA SER A 280 -1.10 17.89 11.13
C SER A 280 -2.49 18.52 11.23
N LEU A 281 -2.63 19.80 10.90
CA LEU A 281 -3.91 20.47 10.85
C LEU A 281 -4.84 19.85 9.80
N PHE A 282 -4.31 19.57 8.60
CA PHE A 282 -5.06 18.89 7.54
C PHE A 282 -5.52 17.49 7.96
N ALA A 283 -4.64 16.71 8.60
CA ALA A 283 -4.98 15.40 9.14
C ALA A 283 -6.13 15.49 10.17
N MET A 284 -6.05 16.46 11.08
CA MET A 284 -7.09 16.72 12.07
C MET A 284 -8.43 17.07 11.38
N LEU A 285 -8.40 17.94 10.38
CA LEU A 285 -9.59 18.28 9.60
C LEU A 285 -10.18 17.04 8.90
N CYS A 286 -9.35 16.17 8.32
CA CYS A 286 -9.83 14.93 7.69
C CYS A 286 -10.50 13.99 8.70
N ILE A 287 -10.00 13.88 9.92
CA ILE A 287 -10.60 13.05 10.98
C ILE A 287 -12.02 13.55 11.33
N PHE A 288 -12.22 14.88 11.37
CA PHE A 288 -13.50 15.45 11.74
C PHE A 288 -14.48 15.66 10.58
N LEU A 289 -13.98 15.96 9.37
CA LEU A 289 -14.82 16.31 8.21
C LEU A 289 -15.20 15.09 7.35
N PHE A 290 -14.38 14.04 7.32
CA PHE A 290 -14.77 12.85 6.60
C PHE A 290 -15.86 12.10 7.37
N PRO A 291 -16.89 11.60 6.66
CA PRO A 291 -17.88 10.73 7.27
C PRO A 291 -17.18 9.60 8.04
N SER A 292 -17.76 9.20 9.16
CA SER A 292 -17.29 8.01 9.81
C SER A 292 -17.59 6.83 8.89
N ASP A 293 -16.54 6.13 8.42
CA ASP A 293 -16.70 4.81 7.78
C ASP A 293 -17.22 3.78 8.79
N PHE A 294 -17.40 4.19 10.06
CA PHE A 294 -17.92 3.40 11.17
C PHE A 294 -19.44 3.23 11.02
N SER A 295 -19.81 2.49 10.00
CA SER A 295 -21.17 2.02 9.79
C SER A 295 -21.55 1.05 10.90
N GLU A 296 -22.85 0.80 11.09
CA GLU A 296 -23.32 -0.25 12.00
C GLU A 296 -22.67 -1.60 11.69
N THR A 297 -22.45 -1.89 10.40
CA THR A 297 -21.74 -3.08 9.94
C THR A 297 -20.28 -3.12 10.42
N SER A 298 -19.54 -2.03 10.29
CA SER A 298 -18.15 -1.93 10.77
C SER A 298 -18.09 -2.06 12.29
N LYS A 299 -19.03 -1.44 13.00
CA LYS A 299 -19.16 -1.53 14.46
C LYS A 299 -19.41 -2.97 14.91
N PHE A 300 -20.33 -3.68 14.25
CA PHE A 300 -20.58 -5.09 14.49
C PHE A 300 -19.33 -5.93 14.29
N HIS A 301 -18.65 -5.76 13.16
CA HIS A 301 -17.43 -6.49 12.84
C HIS A 301 -16.27 -6.17 13.79
N SER A 302 -16.12 -4.94 14.26
CA SER A 302 -15.04 -4.59 15.20
C SER A 302 -15.12 -5.37 16.51
N MET A 303 -16.35 -5.72 16.96
CA MET A 303 -16.56 -6.57 18.11
C MET A 303 -16.45 -8.07 17.74
N THR A 304 -17.28 -8.55 16.80
CA THR A 304 -17.41 -9.98 16.50
C THR A 304 -16.18 -10.57 15.81
N ARG A 305 -15.64 -9.85 14.84
CA ARG A 305 -14.46 -10.24 14.03
C ARG A 305 -13.16 -9.58 14.46
N GLY A 306 -13.22 -8.71 15.46
CA GLY A 306 -12.06 -8.06 16.07
C GLY A 306 -11.84 -8.58 17.46
N VAL A 307 -12.53 -8.01 18.45
CA VAL A 307 -12.32 -8.25 19.89
C VAL A 307 -12.60 -9.71 20.26
N LEU A 308 -13.76 -10.25 19.89
CA LEU A 308 -14.15 -11.63 20.24
C LEU A 308 -13.32 -12.66 19.47
N PHE A 309 -12.98 -12.41 18.24
CA PHE A 309 -12.20 -13.32 17.38
C PHE A 309 -10.83 -13.69 17.97
N VAL A 310 -10.14 -12.74 18.60
CA VAL A 310 -8.82 -12.98 19.21
C VAL A 310 -8.88 -13.22 20.73
N SER A 311 -10.09 -13.19 21.30
CA SER A 311 -10.27 -13.45 22.73
C SER A 311 -10.15 -14.94 23.04
N SER A 312 -9.43 -15.29 24.10
CA SER A 312 -9.39 -16.66 24.64
C SER A 312 -10.67 -17.05 25.38
N ASP A 313 -11.45 -16.08 25.82
CA ASP A 313 -12.72 -16.23 26.55
C ASP A 313 -13.69 -15.13 26.12
N PRO A 314 -14.42 -15.34 25.00
CA PRO A 314 -15.37 -14.35 24.49
C PRO A 314 -16.46 -13.96 25.49
N ALA A 315 -17.00 -14.91 26.26
CA ALA A 315 -18.02 -14.64 27.26
C ALA A 315 -17.54 -13.65 28.32
N LYS A 316 -16.34 -13.87 28.86
CA LYS A 316 -15.73 -12.96 29.84
C LYS A 316 -15.42 -11.59 29.21
N THR A 317 -14.95 -11.56 27.97
CA THR A 317 -14.65 -10.33 27.27
C THR A 317 -15.93 -9.49 27.05
N LEU A 318 -17.06 -10.09 26.72
CA LEU A 318 -18.34 -9.40 26.59
C LEU A 318 -18.75 -8.72 27.90
N LEU A 319 -18.54 -9.39 29.04
CA LEU A 319 -18.83 -8.82 30.36
C LEU A 319 -17.97 -7.58 30.68
N GLU A 320 -16.74 -7.48 30.14
CA GLU A 320 -15.90 -6.29 30.29
C GLU A 320 -16.51 -5.05 29.60
N PHE A 321 -17.32 -5.29 28.55
CA PHE A 321 -18.11 -4.25 27.85
C PHE A 321 -19.50 -4.06 28.41
N GLY A 322 -19.91 -4.81 29.45
CA GLY A 322 -21.26 -4.78 29.98
C GLY A 322 -22.31 -5.51 29.12
N ILE A 323 -21.86 -6.34 28.20
CA ILE A 323 -22.67 -7.09 27.24
C ILE A 323 -22.95 -8.49 27.82
N ASP A 324 -24.16 -9.00 27.64
CA ASP A 324 -24.53 -10.35 28.08
C ASP A 324 -23.68 -11.41 27.38
N SER A 325 -23.19 -12.39 28.17
CA SER A 325 -22.33 -13.45 27.66
C SER A 325 -22.97 -14.36 26.62
N SER A 326 -24.30 -14.39 26.52
CA SER A 326 -25.02 -15.15 25.47
C SER A 326 -24.67 -14.70 24.04
N TYR A 327 -24.21 -13.46 23.88
CA TYR A 327 -23.72 -12.94 22.59
C TYR A 327 -22.36 -13.52 22.16
N GLU A 328 -21.73 -14.41 22.94
CA GLU A 328 -20.51 -15.14 22.52
C GLU A 328 -20.74 -15.94 21.24
N LEU A 329 -21.99 -16.34 20.96
CA LEU A 329 -22.41 -17.01 19.73
C LEU A 329 -22.19 -16.17 18.48
N LEU A 330 -21.98 -14.85 18.60
CA LEU A 330 -21.63 -13.94 17.52
C LEU A 330 -20.11 -13.88 17.24
N THR A 331 -19.29 -14.63 17.97
CA THR A 331 -17.85 -14.72 17.70
C THR A 331 -17.62 -15.17 16.27
N ASP A 332 -16.78 -14.44 15.53
CA ASP A 332 -16.46 -14.64 14.11
C ASP A 332 -17.66 -14.45 13.13
N ALA A 333 -18.80 -13.97 13.62
CA ALA A 333 -19.96 -13.70 12.77
C ALA A 333 -19.75 -12.46 11.88
N SER A 334 -20.18 -12.57 10.62
CA SER A 334 -20.28 -11.42 9.71
C SER A 334 -21.68 -10.83 9.74
N ALA A 335 -21.79 -9.52 9.60
CA ALA A 335 -23.08 -8.84 9.45
C ALA A 335 -23.88 -9.27 8.19
N TYR A 336 -23.21 -9.93 7.26
CA TYR A 336 -23.80 -10.49 6.03
C TYR A 336 -24.21 -11.96 6.17
N ASP A 337 -23.88 -12.60 7.29
CA ASP A 337 -24.23 -13.98 7.53
C ASP A 337 -25.73 -14.08 7.90
N TYR A 338 -26.34 -15.20 7.51
CA TYR A 338 -27.66 -15.52 8.02
C TYR A 338 -27.54 -15.96 9.48
N LEU A 339 -27.97 -15.08 10.39
CA LEU A 339 -27.99 -15.36 11.83
C LEU A 339 -29.37 -15.91 12.22
N PRO A 340 -29.52 -17.21 12.49
CA PRO A 340 -30.84 -17.83 12.69
C PRO A 340 -31.55 -17.36 13.97
N LEU A 341 -30.79 -16.82 14.93
CA LEU A 341 -31.34 -16.38 16.23
C LEU A 341 -31.51 -14.86 16.31
N VAL A 342 -30.88 -14.09 15.43
CA VAL A 342 -30.88 -12.63 15.47
C VAL A 342 -30.93 -12.09 14.05
N LYS A 343 -32.00 -11.36 13.71
CA LYS A 343 -32.11 -10.73 12.40
C LYS A 343 -31.32 -9.43 12.39
N SER A 344 -30.60 -9.19 11.32
CA SER A 344 -29.97 -7.88 11.05
C SER A 344 -31.08 -6.80 11.10
N GLY A 345 -30.93 -5.81 12.02
CA GLY A 345 -31.96 -4.78 12.27
C GLY A 345 -32.92 -5.09 13.42
N ASP A 346 -32.72 -6.19 14.17
CA ASP A 346 -33.49 -6.47 15.36
C ASP A 346 -33.12 -5.49 16.49
N ALA A 347 -34.17 -4.91 17.14
CA ALA A 347 -33.99 -3.97 18.24
C ALA A 347 -33.20 -4.58 19.42
N SER A 348 -33.35 -5.87 19.65
CA SER A 348 -32.63 -6.59 20.71
C SER A 348 -31.13 -6.64 20.45
N LEU A 349 -30.70 -6.85 19.19
CA LEU A 349 -29.28 -6.80 18.79
C LEU A 349 -28.74 -5.38 18.94
N TYR A 350 -29.53 -4.38 18.53
CA TYR A 350 -29.08 -3.00 18.61
C TYR A 350 -28.85 -2.56 20.06
N TYR A 351 -29.90 -2.65 20.90
CA TYR A 351 -29.83 -2.17 22.28
C TYR A 351 -29.06 -3.09 23.23
N GLY A 352 -29.09 -4.39 23.01
CA GLY A 352 -28.42 -5.37 23.87
C GLY A 352 -26.95 -5.60 23.54
N PHE A 353 -26.52 -5.29 22.32
CA PHE A 353 -25.16 -5.54 21.87
C PHE A 353 -24.50 -4.29 21.28
N MET A 354 -25.07 -3.75 20.18
CA MET A 354 -24.42 -2.68 19.41
C MET A 354 -24.28 -1.36 20.18
N ASP A 355 -25.29 -0.98 20.97
CA ASP A 355 -25.30 0.30 21.68
C ASP A 355 -24.43 0.29 22.95
N GLN A 356 -23.94 -0.87 23.38
CA GLN A 356 -23.18 -1.03 24.62
C GLN A 356 -21.72 -0.61 24.52
N PHE A 357 -21.18 -0.38 23.30
CA PHE A 357 -19.78 -0.02 23.11
C PHE A 357 -19.60 1.02 22.01
N THR A 358 -18.47 1.70 22.07
CA THR A 358 -18.02 2.69 21.09
C THR A 358 -16.66 2.29 20.48
N THR A 359 -16.26 2.96 19.41
CA THR A 359 -14.89 2.79 18.83
C THR A 359 -13.80 3.05 19.87
N SER A 360 -14.03 4.00 20.80
CA SER A 360 -13.08 4.30 21.87
C SER A 360 -12.92 3.12 22.83
N ASP A 361 -14.01 2.40 23.14
CA ASP A 361 -13.96 1.23 24.04
C ASP A 361 -13.18 0.10 23.39
N ILE A 362 -13.35 -0.13 22.08
CA ILE A 362 -12.54 -1.08 21.31
C ILE A 362 -11.04 -0.70 21.36
N ALA A 363 -10.72 0.59 21.16
CA ALA A 363 -9.33 1.05 21.24
C ALA A 363 -8.74 0.86 22.64
N VAL A 364 -9.51 1.18 23.70
CA VAL A 364 -9.11 0.96 25.10
C VAL A 364 -8.92 -0.52 25.43
N TYR A 365 -9.79 -1.39 24.88
CA TYR A 365 -9.63 -2.83 25.03
C TYR A 365 -8.28 -3.31 24.50
N TYR A 366 -7.91 -2.94 23.27
CA TYR A 366 -6.63 -3.34 22.68
C TYR A 366 -5.42 -2.75 23.43
N LEU A 367 -5.54 -1.57 24.03
CA LEU A 367 -4.50 -1.02 24.89
C LEU A 367 -4.33 -1.82 26.19
N ARG A 368 -5.41 -2.36 26.74
CA ARG A 368 -5.39 -3.21 27.96
C ARG A 368 -4.97 -4.64 27.67
N HIS A 369 -5.25 -5.13 26.43
CA HIS A 369 -4.96 -6.48 25.98
C HIS A 369 -3.98 -6.49 24.77
N PRO A 370 -2.68 -6.13 24.99
CA PRO A 370 -1.71 -6.01 23.91
C PRO A 370 -1.45 -7.35 23.18
N GLY A 371 -1.67 -8.49 23.84
CA GLY A 371 -1.60 -9.81 23.19
C GLY A 371 -2.65 -9.98 22.11
N SER A 372 -3.89 -9.55 22.35
CA SER A 372 -4.98 -9.55 21.37
C SER A 372 -4.68 -8.62 20.18
N LEU A 373 -4.11 -7.45 20.47
CA LEU A 373 -3.68 -6.52 19.39
C LEU A 373 -2.58 -7.15 18.53
N LEU A 374 -1.58 -7.80 19.13
CA LEU A 374 -0.51 -8.48 18.37
C LEU A 374 -1.06 -9.63 17.53
N GLY A 375 -2.03 -10.39 18.04
CA GLY A 375 -2.75 -11.41 17.27
C GLY A 375 -3.45 -10.82 16.04
N MET A 376 -4.15 -9.70 16.20
CA MET A 376 -4.79 -9.02 15.08
C MET A 376 -3.79 -8.40 14.10
N ILE A 377 -2.66 -7.90 14.58
CA ILE A 377 -1.57 -7.44 13.68
C ILE A 377 -1.00 -8.61 12.87
N ASP A 378 -0.88 -9.80 13.46
CA ASP A 378 -0.46 -11.01 12.73
C ASP A 378 -1.41 -11.32 11.57
N VAL A 379 -2.72 -11.31 11.82
CA VAL A 379 -3.76 -11.46 10.78
C VAL A 379 -3.64 -10.35 9.71
N SER A 380 -3.40 -9.10 10.12
CA SER A 380 -3.27 -7.96 9.20
C SER A 380 -2.07 -8.09 8.26
N ILE A 381 -0.95 -8.61 8.75
CA ILE A 381 0.23 -8.88 7.93
C ILE A 381 -0.07 -9.99 6.92
N GLY A 382 -0.74 -11.05 7.35
CA GLY A 382 -1.21 -12.12 6.45
C GLY A 382 -2.08 -11.59 5.32
N ALA A 383 -3.05 -10.74 5.65
CA ALA A 383 -3.94 -10.10 4.69
C ALA A 383 -3.19 -9.15 3.73
N GLY A 384 -2.18 -8.41 4.24
CA GLY A 384 -1.33 -7.52 3.43
C GLY A 384 -0.44 -8.24 2.41
N MET A 385 -0.31 -9.58 2.50
CA MET A 385 0.40 -10.35 1.47
C MET A 385 -0.45 -10.57 0.22
N ASP A 386 -1.76 -10.41 0.27
CA ASP A 386 -2.61 -10.44 -0.92
C ASP A 386 -2.79 -9.00 -1.46
N ILE A 387 -2.22 -8.75 -2.66
CA ILE A 387 -2.35 -7.45 -3.34
C ILE A 387 -3.70 -7.37 -4.07
N ARG A 388 -4.26 -8.51 -4.46
CA ARG A 388 -5.42 -8.62 -5.35
C ARG A 388 -6.66 -9.01 -4.57
N ARG A 389 -7.72 -8.20 -4.66
CA ARG A 389 -9.02 -8.52 -4.04
C ARG A 389 -9.51 -9.88 -4.47
N GLY A 390 -9.70 -10.80 -3.53
CA GLY A 390 -10.12 -12.18 -3.79
C GLY A 390 -11.46 -12.28 -4.50
N SER A 391 -12.41 -11.42 -4.10
CA SER A 391 -13.79 -11.39 -4.58
C SER A 391 -13.98 -10.77 -5.96
N CYS A 392 -13.04 -9.94 -6.46
CA CYS A 392 -13.23 -9.12 -7.66
C CYS A 392 -12.52 -9.70 -8.89
N GLY A 393 -13.24 -9.75 -10.03
CA GLY A 393 -12.69 -10.10 -11.33
C GLY A 393 -11.88 -8.96 -11.97
N ASN A 394 -11.05 -9.32 -12.95
CA ASN A 394 -10.23 -8.34 -13.68
C ASN A 394 -10.68 -8.09 -15.12
N TYR A 395 -11.48 -8.97 -15.70
CA TYR A 395 -11.87 -8.93 -17.10
C TYR A 395 -13.23 -8.28 -17.28
N GLU A 396 -13.43 -7.60 -18.42
CA GLU A 396 -14.77 -7.26 -18.89
C GLU A 396 -15.58 -8.52 -19.25
N MET A 397 -16.90 -8.43 -19.17
CA MET A 397 -17.80 -9.50 -19.57
C MET A 397 -17.62 -9.87 -21.06
N SER A 398 -17.33 -8.90 -21.92
CA SER A 398 -17.08 -9.08 -23.35
C SER A 398 -15.86 -9.98 -23.66
N ALA A 399 -14.94 -10.15 -22.71
CA ALA A 399 -13.77 -10.99 -22.88
C ALA A 399 -14.09 -12.49 -22.83
N GLY A 400 -15.34 -12.90 -22.50
CA GLY A 400 -15.76 -14.31 -22.44
C GLY A 400 -15.08 -15.13 -21.35
N MET A 401 -14.43 -14.49 -20.37
CA MET A 401 -13.77 -15.18 -19.26
C MET A 401 -14.78 -15.51 -18.16
N PRO A 402 -14.51 -16.58 -17.36
CA PRO A 402 -15.36 -16.89 -16.21
C PRO A 402 -15.52 -15.73 -15.24
N VAL A 403 -16.62 -15.71 -14.48
CA VAL A 403 -16.85 -14.76 -13.39
C VAL A 403 -15.68 -14.75 -12.41
N LYS A 404 -15.29 -13.57 -11.92
CA LYS A 404 -14.18 -13.38 -10.99
C LYS A 404 -12.80 -13.81 -11.52
N ALA A 405 -12.68 -14.09 -12.82
CA ALA A 405 -11.40 -14.48 -13.43
C ALA A 405 -10.34 -13.39 -13.25
N LYS A 406 -9.12 -13.84 -12.93
CA LYS A 406 -7.95 -12.97 -12.74
C LYS A 406 -6.91 -13.25 -13.82
N SER A 407 -6.37 -12.19 -14.40
CA SER A 407 -5.26 -12.33 -15.35
C SER A 407 -3.97 -12.70 -14.61
N LEU A 408 -3.19 -13.59 -15.17
CA LEU A 408 -1.86 -13.96 -14.69
C LEU A 408 -0.73 -13.26 -15.46
N PHE A 409 -1.07 -12.38 -16.41
CA PHE A 409 -0.08 -11.61 -17.15
C PHE A 409 0.72 -10.71 -16.20
N TRP A 410 2.03 -10.88 -16.15
CA TRP A 410 2.94 -10.09 -15.31
C TRP A 410 2.60 -10.09 -13.81
N SER A 411 2.16 -11.24 -13.27
CA SER A 411 1.72 -11.43 -11.87
C SER A 411 2.78 -12.07 -10.97
N GLY A 412 4.05 -12.01 -11.36
CA GLY A 412 5.11 -12.74 -10.66
C GLY A 412 5.25 -12.36 -9.20
N TRP A 413 5.20 -11.07 -8.89
CA TRP A 413 5.34 -10.58 -7.51
C TRP A 413 4.09 -10.88 -6.66
N SER A 414 2.91 -10.52 -7.14
CA SER A 414 1.65 -10.78 -6.43
C SER A 414 1.42 -12.27 -6.18
N THR A 415 1.74 -13.13 -7.15
CA THR A 415 1.66 -14.57 -7.00
C THR A 415 2.68 -15.09 -5.98
N PHE A 416 3.94 -14.62 -6.02
CA PHE A 416 4.95 -14.98 -5.06
C PHE A 416 4.55 -14.58 -3.62
N LYS A 417 4.04 -13.37 -3.43
CA LYS A 417 3.56 -12.93 -2.12
C LYS A 417 2.44 -13.81 -1.58
N LEU A 418 1.45 -14.09 -2.44
CA LEU A 418 0.28 -14.87 -2.05
C LEU A 418 0.66 -16.31 -1.67
N MET A 419 1.58 -16.95 -2.42
CA MET A 419 1.88 -18.36 -2.29
C MET A 419 3.07 -18.67 -1.39
N SER A 420 4.08 -17.80 -1.35
CA SER A 420 5.39 -18.13 -0.79
C SER A 420 5.87 -17.19 0.33
N ALA A 421 5.32 -15.97 0.42
CA ALA A 421 5.75 -15.04 1.45
C ALA A 421 5.26 -15.46 2.85
N PRO A 422 6.07 -15.28 3.90
CA PRO A 422 5.65 -15.56 5.28
C PRO A 422 4.51 -14.61 5.70
N LYS A 423 3.40 -15.19 6.13
CA LYS A 423 2.16 -14.45 6.46
C LYS A 423 2.03 -14.21 7.97
N THR A 424 3.13 -13.90 8.64
CA THR A 424 3.18 -13.78 10.10
C THR A 424 3.90 -12.52 10.56
N ILE A 425 3.59 -12.07 11.77
CA ILE A 425 4.29 -10.97 12.44
C ILE A 425 5.79 -11.25 12.60
N GLY A 426 6.19 -12.52 12.63
CA GLY A 426 7.61 -12.92 12.62
C GLY A 426 8.37 -12.39 11.41
N TYR A 427 7.74 -12.32 10.24
CA TYR A 427 8.32 -11.70 9.04
C TYR A 427 8.56 -10.19 9.25
N LEU A 428 7.62 -9.48 9.88
CA LEU A 428 7.77 -8.07 10.20
C LEU A 428 8.94 -7.84 11.15
N PHE A 429 9.07 -8.65 12.21
CA PHE A 429 10.20 -8.56 13.15
C PHE A 429 11.53 -8.84 12.46
N LEU A 430 11.59 -9.86 11.61
CA LEU A 430 12.79 -10.19 10.83
C LEU A 430 13.17 -9.04 9.90
N LEU A 431 12.21 -8.50 9.15
CA LEU A 431 12.44 -7.40 8.21
C LEU A 431 12.89 -6.13 8.95
N THR A 432 12.24 -5.81 10.08
CA THR A 432 12.61 -4.67 10.94
C THR A 432 14.01 -4.86 11.54
N GLY A 433 14.34 -6.09 11.99
CA GLY A 433 15.68 -6.43 12.45
C GLY A 433 16.76 -6.24 11.39
N PHE A 434 16.48 -6.64 10.15
CA PHE A 434 17.37 -6.35 9.01
C PHE A 434 17.50 -4.85 8.74
N VAL A 435 16.43 -4.08 8.81
CA VAL A 435 16.49 -2.62 8.65
C VAL A 435 17.44 -2.01 9.69
N PHE A 436 17.32 -2.35 10.97
CA PHE A 436 18.22 -1.87 11.99
C PHE A 436 19.67 -2.36 11.75
N PHE A 437 19.87 -3.65 11.53
CA PHE A 437 21.20 -4.22 11.28
C PHE A 437 21.93 -3.55 10.11
N LEU A 438 21.20 -3.26 9.04
CA LEU A 438 21.79 -2.72 7.81
C LEU A 438 22.05 -1.22 7.89
N PHE A 439 21.14 -0.45 8.49
CA PHE A 439 21.17 1.02 8.41
C PHE A 439 21.57 1.73 9.70
N TYR A 440 21.56 1.05 10.87
CA TYR A 440 21.92 1.69 12.13
C TYR A 440 23.39 2.10 12.19
N LYS A 441 24.29 1.30 11.62
CA LYS A 441 25.73 1.64 11.55
C LYS A 441 25.90 2.88 10.65
N GLY A 442 26.40 3.96 11.25
CA GLY A 442 26.56 5.26 10.58
C GLY A 442 25.33 6.17 10.69
N TYR A 443 24.32 5.78 11.47
CA TYR A 443 23.22 6.65 11.84
C TYR A 443 23.72 7.85 12.64
N SER A 444 23.20 9.03 12.34
CA SER A 444 23.50 10.27 13.07
C SER A 444 22.23 11.14 13.14
N ILE A 445 21.95 11.67 14.34
CA ILE A 445 20.84 12.61 14.53
C ILE A 445 21.06 13.87 13.66
N ARG A 446 22.31 14.33 13.53
CA ARG A 446 22.69 15.48 12.70
C ARG A 446 23.65 15.04 11.60
N PRO A 447 23.13 14.43 10.53
CA PRO A 447 23.97 13.87 9.47
C PRO A 447 24.70 14.99 8.72
N GLN A 448 25.97 14.72 8.38
CA GLN A 448 26.81 15.62 7.57
C GLN A 448 26.63 15.34 6.06
N LYS A 449 27.72 15.26 5.30
CA LYS A 449 27.70 15.09 3.84
C LYS A 449 27.09 13.76 3.37
N ASP A 450 27.42 12.65 4.03
CA ASP A 450 26.86 11.33 3.74
C ASP A 450 25.73 11.00 4.75
N ARG A 451 24.51 11.04 4.27
CA ARG A 451 23.29 10.87 5.06
C ARG A 451 22.58 9.57 4.75
N ARG A 452 23.16 8.74 3.89
CA ARG A 452 22.48 7.56 3.31
C ARG A 452 21.84 6.66 4.35
N ASN A 453 22.60 6.20 5.33
CA ASN A 453 22.08 5.28 6.33
C ASN A 453 21.03 5.93 7.23
N THR A 454 21.24 7.19 7.62
CA THR A 454 20.28 7.95 8.42
C THR A 454 18.94 8.09 7.69
N ILE A 455 18.96 8.54 6.44
CA ILE A 455 17.74 8.76 5.66
C ILE A 455 17.01 7.43 5.39
N PHE A 456 17.75 6.37 5.07
CA PHE A 456 17.12 5.06 4.84
C PHE A 456 16.56 4.45 6.11
N LEU A 457 17.21 4.62 7.27
CA LEU A 457 16.65 4.18 8.55
C LEU A 457 15.38 4.98 8.89
N ASP A 458 15.46 6.31 8.87
CA ASP A 458 14.32 7.19 9.17
C ASP A 458 13.13 6.92 8.23
N MET A 459 13.39 6.70 6.94
CA MET A 459 12.37 6.36 5.96
C MET A 459 11.75 4.98 6.23
N ASN A 460 12.55 3.93 6.46
CA ASN A 460 12.01 2.60 6.76
C ASN A 460 11.22 2.58 8.07
N LEU A 461 11.63 3.34 9.09
CA LEU A 461 10.87 3.52 10.33
C LEU A 461 9.55 4.24 10.08
N THR A 462 9.53 5.22 9.17
CA THR A 462 8.29 5.89 8.77
C THR A 462 7.36 4.93 8.03
N VAL A 463 7.90 4.12 7.11
CA VAL A 463 7.12 3.09 6.39
C VAL A 463 6.58 2.02 7.36
N LEU A 464 7.38 1.59 8.35
CA LEU A 464 6.92 0.71 9.43
C LEU A 464 5.80 1.38 10.23
N GLY A 465 5.94 2.68 10.53
CA GLY A 465 4.88 3.47 11.19
C GLY A 465 3.59 3.50 10.36
N VAL A 466 3.67 3.67 9.03
CA VAL A 466 2.50 3.59 8.12
C VAL A 466 1.82 2.23 8.24
N LEU A 467 2.60 1.13 8.19
CA LEU A 467 2.10 -0.23 8.33
C LEU A 467 1.35 -0.40 9.66
N LEU A 468 1.96 -0.03 10.78
CA LEU A 468 1.37 -0.19 12.11
C LEU A 468 0.13 0.70 12.30
N CYS A 469 0.19 1.98 11.91
CA CYS A 469 -0.95 2.88 12.00
C CYS A 469 -2.14 2.37 11.17
N GLN A 470 -1.88 1.89 9.97
CA GLN A 470 -2.94 1.36 9.10
C GLN A 470 -3.54 0.07 9.68
N SER A 471 -2.69 -0.87 10.16
CA SER A 471 -3.17 -2.09 10.80
C SER A 471 -4.06 -1.76 12.00
N VAL A 472 -3.60 -0.91 12.92
CA VAL A 472 -4.36 -0.54 14.12
C VAL A 472 -5.66 0.16 13.76
N ALA A 473 -5.64 1.10 12.80
CA ALA A 473 -6.84 1.82 12.38
C ALA A 473 -7.93 0.87 11.85
N VAL A 474 -7.55 -0.09 10.99
CA VAL A 474 -8.50 -1.06 10.42
C VAL A 474 -8.99 -2.07 11.47
N ILE A 475 -8.10 -2.54 12.34
CA ILE A 475 -8.46 -3.47 13.43
C ILE A 475 -9.52 -2.85 14.34
N ILE A 476 -9.35 -1.58 14.71
CA ILE A 476 -10.31 -0.86 15.56
C ILE A 476 -11.62 -0.60 14.81
N ASP A 477 -11.55 -0.32 13.51
CA ASP A 477 -12.71 0.02 12.69
C ASP A 477 -13.60 -1.20 12.38
N SER A 478 -12.99 -2.35 12.03
CA SER A 478 -13.74 -3.49 11.48
C SER A 478 -13.17 -4.88 11.79
N GLY A 479 -12.21 -4.99 12.68
CA GLY A 479 -11.57 -6.28 12.97
C GLY A 479 -10.89 -6.86 11.73
N ASP A 480 -11.11 -8.16 11.46
CA ASP A 480 -10.57 -8.84 10.27
C ASP A 480 -11.53 -8.85 9.07
N ALA A 481 -12.71 -8.22 9.22
CA ALA A 481 -13.68 -8.14 8.13
C ALA A 481 -13.12 -7.35 6.95
N GLU A 482 -13.20 -7.94 5.75
CA GLU A 482 -12.68 -7.34 4.51
C GLU A 482 -11.21 -6.90 4.59
N MET A 483 -10.43 -7.52 5.48
CA MET A 483 -9.08 -7.06 5.84
C MET A 483 -8.14 -7.02 4.64
N VAL A 484 -8.20 -7.98 3.72
CA VAL A 484 -7.38 -8.00 2.49
C VAL A 484 -7.54 -6.69 1.70
N GLN A 485 -8.75 -6.16 1.61
CA GLN A 485 -9.05 -4.93 0.87
C GLN A 485 -8.48 -3.70 1.56
N ARG A 486 -8.48 -3.68 2.90
CA ARG A 486 -8.09 -2.54 3.72
C ARG A 486 -6.58 -2.53 4.04
N MET A 487 -5.88 -3.66 3.87
CA MET A 487 -4.45 -3.82 4.20
C MET A 487 -3.49 -3.58 3.02
N PHE A 488 -3.96 -2.94 1.95
CA PHE A 488 -3.11 -2.61 0.80
C PHE A 488 -1.85 -1.81 1.18
N LEU A 489 -1.99 -0.78 2.04
CA LEU A 489 -0.84 0.01 2.52
C LEU A 489 0.11 -0.81 3.40
N VAL A 490 -0.40 -1.79 4.13
CA VAL A 490 0.44 -2.75 4.90
C VAL A 490 1.29 -3.56 3.93
N GLY A 491 0.66 -4.16 2.92
CA GLY A 491 1.35 -4.93 1.88
C GLY A 491 2.37 -4.11 1.10
N LEU A 492 2.02 -2.89 0.71
CA LEU A 492 2.92 -1.95 0.02
C LEU A 492 4.10 -1.54 0.90
N SER A 493 3.87 -1.31 2.20
CA SER A 493 4.92 -0.98 3.17
C SER A 493 5.92 -2.13 3.31
N LEU A 494 5.45 -3.38 3.39
CA LEU A 494 6.31 -4.56 3.39
C LEU A 494 7.14 -4.67 2.10
N ASP A 495 6.55 -4.37 0.94
CA ASP A 495 7.24 -4.42 -0.35
C ASP A 495 8.34 -3.36 -0.44
N ILE A 496 8.08 -2.14 0.03
CA ILE A 496 9.07 -1.05 0.07
C ILE A 496 10.21 -1.38 1.02
N MET A 497 9.92 -1.89 2.22
CA MET A 497 10.94 -2.32 3.18
C MET A 497 11.76 -3.48 2.62
N THR A 498 11.12 -4.49 2.02
CA THR A 498 11.78 -5.62 1.37
C THR A 498 12.70 -5.16 0.25
N TYR A 499 12.25 -4.24 -0.60
CA TYR A 499 13.06 -3.67 -1.68
C TYR A 499 14.28 -2.91 -1.16
N SER A 500 14.12 -2.10 -0.10
CA SER A 500 15.24 -1.36 0.50
C SER A 500 16.25 -2.27 1.19
N VAL A 501 15.79 -3.30 1.89
CA VAL A 501 16.64 -4.33 2.53
C VAL A 501 17.38 -5.15 1.48
N PHE A 502 16.68 -5.60 0.43
CA PHE A 502 17.30 -6.33 -0.69
C PHE A 502 18.44 -5.54 -1.34
N ALA A 503 18.22 -4.26 -1.61
CA ALA A 503 19.21 -3.39 -2.22
C ALA A 503 20.47 -3.24 -1.35
N GLU A 504 20.30 -3.08 -0.03
CA GLU A 504 21.43 -2.94 0.89
C GLU A 504 22.17 -4.26 1.12
N LEU A 505 21.45 -5.39 1.15
CA LEU A 505 22.04 -6.72 1.23
C LEU A 505 22.93 -6.99 0.00
N GLN A 506 22.46 -6.69 -1.21
CA GLN A 506 23.26 -6.80 -2.44
C GLN A 506 24.57 -6.03 -2.31
N HIS A 507 24.52 -4.80 -1.78
CA HIS A 507 25.70 -3.95 -1.62
C HIS A 507 26.68 -4.46 -0.53
N LYS A 508 26.14 -4.91 0.64
CA LYS A 508 27.00 -5.33 1.76
C LYS A 508 27.61 -6.71 1.58
N LEU A 509 26.86 -7.65 1.04
CA LEU A 509 27.32 -9.03 0.86
C LEU A 509 28.28 -9.18 -0.32
N LYS A 510 28.45 -8.13 -1.16
CA LYS A 510 29.27 -8.17 -2.37
C LYS A 510 29.00 -9.47 -3.15
N ILE A 511 27.71 -9.79 -3.29
CA ILE A 511 27.26 -11.07 -3.90
C ILE A 511 27.73 -11.14 -5.36
N VAL A 512 28.09 -9.98 -5.90
CA VAL A 512 28.53 -9.80 -7.28
C VAL A 512 29.91 -9.20 -7.35
#